data_23189124e572ba78f255f2bef5da8466
#
_entry.id   23189124e572ba78f255f2bef5da8466
#
_cell.length_a   1.000
_cell.length_b   1.000
_cell.length_c   1.000
_cell.angle_alpha   90.00
_cell.angle_beta   90.00
_cell.angle_gamma   90.00
#
_symmetry.space_group_name_H-M   'P 1'
#
loop_
_entity.id
_entity.type
_entity.pdbx_description
1 polymer ?
#
loop_
_entity_poly.entity_id
_entity_poly.type
_entity_poly.pdbx_seq_one_letter_code
_entity_poly.pdbx_strand_id
1 'polypeptide(L)'
;MKKNKYEIDMCNGSIMDKLISFSLPLMLSGILQLMFNAVDIVVVGRFSGSQALAAVGSTTALINIFTNLFIGISLGANVLAARFYASGKEKEMSETVHTAITLALISGIIMAGVGLLLAKLALELMGTPSDVIELSTLYMRIYFCGMPFFMLYNYGAAILRAVGDTKRPLVFLIISGVANAGLNMILVIIFHMGVAGVGIGTVISQLISCILVLRCLYKSEGCYQLRFSKLRIQKVYLRQIFQVGIPAGIQSTVINFSNALLQSSVNSFGSTAMAGYTAANNILGFLYASVNAVTQACMSFTSQNYGVGKYKRMDRVLINCLILSVVISGVLGCGSYAFGTEILKVYTEDPKVIQCGLEILSMTTVTYFLCGIMDLFPGALRGMGRSGVPMILSIIGTVGTRIVWIFMLFPQHRSLKFLFISYPASWLFTIVMQVICFYFVRKQVHAKGRERMMREAQAK
;
A
#
# COMPACT_ATOMS: atom_id res chain seq x y z
N MET A 1 -22.23 -22.25 5.51
CA MET A 1 -22.01 -21.34 4.36
C MET A 1 -21.38 -22.12 3.22
N LYS A 2 -21.96 -22.09 2.01
CA LYS A 2 -21.27 -22.57 0.80
C LYS A 2 -20.11 -21.63 0.54
N LYS A 3 -18.85 -22.09 0.67
CA LYS A 3 -17.66 -21.32 0.31
C LYS A 3 -17.62 -21.13 -1.19
N ASN A 4 -17.37 -19.88 -1.62
CA ASN A 4 -17.16 -19.58 -3.04
C ASN A 4 -15.80 -20.16 -3.48
N LYS A 5 -15.68 -20.57 -4.75
CA LYS A 5 -14.45 -21.15 -5.35
C LYS A 5 -13.20 -20.25 -5.17
N TYR A 6 -13.39 -18.95 -4.99
CA TYR A 6 -12.31 -17.96 -4.86
C TYR A 6 -11.89 -17.67 -3.42
N GLU A 7 -12.63 -18.17 -2.43
CA GLU A 7 -12.37 -17.92 -1.01
C GLU A 7 -11.33 -18.88 -0.44
N ILE A 8 -10.28 -18.35 0.18
CA ILE A 8 -9.23 -19.13 0.84
C ILE A 8 -9.60 -19.29 2.32
N ASP A 9 -9.65 -20.52 2.81
CA ASP A 9 -9.80 -20.81 4.24
C ASP A 9 -8.48 -20.55 4.98
N MET A 10 -8.39 -19.41 5.66
CA MET A 10 -7.18 -19.00 6.38
C MET A 10 -7.05 -19.68 7.75
N CYS A 11 -8.14 -20.29 8.25
CA CYS A 11 -8.18 -20.84 9.60
C CYS A 11 -7.83 -22.32 9.70
N ASN A 12 -7.79 -23.07 8.59
CA ASN A 12 -7.53 -24.52 8.57
C ASN A 12 -6.52 -24.89 7.47
N GLY A 13 -6.00 -26.12 7.51
CA GLY A 13 -5.07 -26.68 6.50
C GLY A 13 -3.68 -26.05 6.47
N SER A 14 -2.93 -26.27 5.39
CA SER A 14 -1.57 -25.75 5.18
C SER A 14 -1.56 -24.21 5.22
N ILE A 15 -0.60 -23.63 5.94
CA ILE A 15 -0.45 -22.18 6.04
C ILE A 15 0.33 -21.66 4.83
N MET A 16 1.47 -22.28 4.51
CA MET A 16 2.39 -21.79 3.47
C MET A 16 1.74 -21.75 2.09
N ASP A 17 1.09 -22.86 1.66
CA ASP A 17 0.44 -22.94 0.34
C ASP A 17 -0.64 -21.87 0.17
N LYS A 18 -1.40 -21.65 1.26
CA LYS A 18 -2.48 -20.66 1.27
C LYS A 18 -1.93 -19.22 1.30
N LEU A 19 -0.83 -18.99 2.01
CA LEU A 19 -0.14 -17.69 1.99
C LEU A 19 0.39 -17.38 0.59
N ILE A 20 1.03 -18.33 -0.08
CA ILE A 20 1.51 -18.16 -1.45
C ILE A 20 0.34 -17.87 -2.40
N SER A 21 -0.72 -18.70 -2.34
CA SER A 21 -1.91 -18.53 -3.18
C SER A 21 -2.63 -17.20 -2.96
N PHE A 22 -2.56 -16.65 -1.75
CA PHE A 22 -3.13 -15.34 -1.40
C PHE A 22 -2.21 -14.19 -1.78
N SER A 23 -0.90 -14.31 -1.51
CA SER A 23 0.08 -13.23 -1.72
C SER A 23 0.41 -13.02 -3.20
N LEU A 24 0.47 -14.09 -4.00
CA LEU A 24 0.87 -13.99 -5.41
C LEU A 24 -0.04 -13.06 -6.23
N PRO A 25 -1.39 -13.15 -6.17
CA PRO A 25 -2.23 -12.19 -6.85
C PRO A 25 -2.08 -10.76 -6.34
N LEU A 26 -1.78 -10.56 -5.05
CA LEU A 26 -1.52 -9.23 -4.49
C LEU A 26 -0.19 -8.65 -4.98
N MET A 27 0.85 -9.47 -5.07
CA MET A 27 2.14 -9.07 -5.66
C MET A 27 1.96 -8.62 -7.10
N LEU A 28 1.28 -9.43 -7.90
CA LEU A 28 0.97 -9.09 -9.30
C LEU A 28 0.13 -7.81 -9.39
N SER A 29 -0.84 -7.61 -8.50
CA SER A 29 -1.62 -6.36 -8.45
C SER A 29 -0.75 -5.14 -8.20
N GLY A 30 0.17 -5.22 -7.24
CA GLY A 30 1.10 -4.13 -6.93
C GLY A 30 2.07 -3.82 -8.08
N ILE A 31 2.64 -4.86 -8.70
CA ILE A 31 3.52 -4.72 -9.88
C ILE A 31 2.77 -4.09 -11.05
N LEU A 32 1.56 -4.56 -11.35
CA LEU A 32 0.73 -4.01 -12.43
C LEU A 32 0.37 -2.55 -12.19
N GLN A 33 0.07 -2.14 -10.95
CA GLN A 33 -0.18 -0.72 -10.64
C GLN A 33 1.04 0.15 -10.96
N LEU A 34 2.25 -0.31 -10.61
CA LEU A 34 3.49 0.41 -10.95
C LEU A 34 3.71 0.48 -12.47
N MET A 35 3.42 -0.61 -13.19
CA MET A 35 3.52 -0.64 -14.66
C MET A 35 2.52 0.32 -15.31
N PHE A 36 1.28 0.37 -14.86
CA PHE A 36 0.28 1.29 -15.41
C PHE A 36 0.66 2.75 -15.15
N ASN A 37 1.16 3.08 -13.95
CA ASN A 37 1.70 4.42 -13.68
C ASN A 37 2.88 4.76 -14.60
N ALA A 38 3.75 3.80 -14.89
CA ALA A 38 4.85 4.01 -15.83
C ALA A 38 4.35 4.25 -17.26
N VAL A 39 3.32 3.53 -17.71
CA VAL A 39 2.67 3.76 -19.03
C VAL A 39 2.09 5.16 -19.11
N ASP A 40 1.39 5.64 -18.07
CA ASP A 40 0.84 7.00 -18.01
C ASP A 40 1.93 8.06 -18.20
N ILE A 41 3.05 7.90 -17.48
CA ILE A 41 4.20 8.81 -17.57
C ILE A 41 4.84 8.79 -18.96
N VAL A 42 5.00 7.61 -19.56
CA VAL A 42 5.59 7.45 -20.91
C VAL A 42 4.69 8.08 -21.98
N VAL A 43 3.38 7.85 -21.90
CA VAL A 43 2.43 8.41 -22.88
C VAL A 43 2.43 9.93 -22.80
N VAL A 44 2.37 10.51 -21.58
CA VAL A 44 2.43 11.97 -21.40
C VAL A 44 3.75 12.54 -21.91
N GLY A 45 4.87 11.96 -21.48
CA GLY A 45 6.21 12.49 -21.80
C GLY A 45 6.51 12.45 -23.30
N ARG A 46 6.06 11.39 -23.99
CA ARG A 46 6.37 11.18 -25.42
C ARG A 46 5.44 11.96 -26.35
N PHE A 47 4.18 12.12 -25.97
CA PHE A 47 3.15 12.69 -26.88
C PHE A 47 2.63 14.07 -26.47
N SER A 48 2.86 14.50 -25.21
CA SER A 48 2.38 15.80 -24.70
C SER A 48 3.48 16.78 -24.31
N GLY A 49 4.75 16.34 -24.38
CA GLY A 49 5.93 17.17 -24.15
C GLY A 49 6.36 17.27 -22.65
N SER A 50 7.48 17.96 -22.44
CA SER A 50 8.16 18.02 -21.14
C SER A 50 7.37 18.77 -20.06
N GLN A 51 6.61 19.80 -20.41
CA GLN A 51 5.75 20.53 -19.47
C GLN A 51 4.61 19.66 -18.93
N ALA A 52 3.98 18.87 -19.81
CA ALA A 52 2.94 17.92 -19.41
C ALA A 52 3.49 16.83 -18.49
N LEU A 53 4.69 16.33 -18.79
CA LEU A 53 5.38 15.36 -17.95
C LEU A 53 5.72 15.94 -16.57
N ALA A 54 6.24 17.17 -16.52
CA ALA A 54 6.50 17.89 -15.28
C ALA A 54 5.22 18.12 -14.47
N ALA A 55 4.11 18.42 -15.14
CA ALA A 55 2.80 18.62 -14.51
C ALA A 55 2.30 17.34 -13.80
N VAL A 56 2.34 16.20 -14.47
CA VAL A 56 1.94 14.90 -13.87
C VAL A 56 2.90 14.53 -12.73
N GLY A 57 4.21 14.70 -12.92
CA GLY A 57 5.24 14.39 -11.93
C GLY A 57 5.09 15.19 -10.63
N SER A 58 4.86 16.51 -10.75
CA SER A 58 4.73 17.40 -9.58
C SER A 58 3.51 17.09 -8.70
N THR A 59 2.43 16.54 -9.27
CA THR A 59 1.20 16.20 -8.54
C THR A 59 1.29 14.87 -7.79
N THR A 60 2.17 13.96 -8.20
CA THR A 60 2.24 12.58 -7.67
C THR A 60 2.46 12.54 -6.16
N ALA A 61 3.34 13.38 -5.62
CA ALA A 61 3.63 13.44 -4.19
C ALA A 61 2.40 13.85 -3.37
N LEU A 62 1.67 14.88 -3.82
CA LEU A 62 0.44 15.34 -3.16
C LEU A 62 -0.65 14.27 -3.21
N ILE A 63 -0.89 13.69 -4.38
CA ILE A 63 -1.86 12.62 -4.55
C ILE A 63 -1.55 11.46 -3.59
N ASN A 64 -0.28 11.05 -3.48
CA ASN A 64 0.12 9.97 -2.58
C ASN A 64 -0.09 10.29 -1.10
N ILE A 65 0.17 11.52 -0.65
CA ILE A 65 -0.07 11.94 0.74
C ILE A 65 -1.54 11.75 1.09
N PHE A 66 -2.44 12.24 0.26
CA PHE A 66 -3.87 12.15 0.52
C PHE A 66 -4.40 10.72 0.38
N THR A 67 -4.01 10.00 -0.67
CA THR A 67 -4.53 8.65 -0.92
C THR A 67 -4.05 7.63 0.12
N ASN A 68 -2.79 7.70 0.57
CA ASN A 68 -2.24 6.75 1.54
C ASN A 68 -2.97 6.75 2.88
N LEU A 69 -3.42 7.92 3.36
CA LEU A 69 -4.23 8.00 4.58
C LEU A 69 -5.51 7.16 4.46
N PHE A 70 -6.25 7.34 3.37
CA PHE A 70 -7.53 6.65 3.16
C PHE A 70 -7.36 5.18 2.76
N ILE A 71 -6.29 4.83 2.04
CA ILE A 71 -5.91 3.43 1.83
C ILE A 71 -5.63 2.76 3.18
N GLY A 72 -4.92 3.44 4.08
CA GLY A 72 -4.72 2.97 5.45
C GLY A 72 -6.02 2.67 6.18
N ILE A 73 -7.04 3.54 6.03
CA ILE A 73 -8.36 3.31 6.64
C ILE A 73 -9.05 2.07 6.05
N SER A 74 -8.87 1.78 4.74
CA SER A 74 -9.40 0.57 4.12
C SER A 74 -8.80 -0.73 4.71
N LEU A 75 -7.55 -0.68 5.21
CA LEU A 75 -6.96 -1.81 5.94
C LEU A 75 -7.72 -2.10 7.25
N GLY A 76 -8.23 -1.06 7.92
CA GLY A 76 -9.10 -1.23 9.08
C GLY A 76 -10.39 -1.98 8.73
N ALA A 77 -11.01 -1.67 7.60
CA ALA A 77 -12.18 -2.40 7.10
C ALA A 77 -11.82 -3.86 6.79
N ASN A 78 -10.66 -4.14 6.17
CA ASN A 78 -10.18 -5.50 5.94
C ASN A 78 -10.05 -6.30 7.24
N VAL A 79 -9.35 -5.75 8.23
CA VAL A 79 -9.13 -6.42 9.53
C VAL A 79 -10.44 -6.75 10.23
N LEU A 80 -11.37 -5.81 10.24
CA LEU A 80 -12.65 -6.01 10.92
C LEU A 80 -13.53 -7.03 10.19
N ALA A 81 -13.63 -6.92 8.86
CA ALA A 81 -14.36 -7.86 8.02
C ALA A 81 -13.77 -9.27 8.12
N ALA A 82 -12.44 -9.45 8.07
CA ALA A 82 -11.78 -10.73 8.21
C ALA A 82 -12.09 -11.41 9.55
N ARG A 83 -12.10 -10.63 10.63
CA ARG A 83 -12.44 -11.12 11.97
C ARG A 83 -13.87 -11.62 12.07
N PHE A 84 -14.86 -10.85 11.59
CA PHE A 84 -16.27 -11.24 11.66
C PHE A 84 -16.61 -12.36 10.70
N TYR A 85 -16.01 -12.37 9.50
CA TYR A 85 -16.17 -13.45 8.55
C TYR A 85 -15.74 -14.79 9.14
N ALA A 86 -14.54 -14.87 9.71
CA ALA A 86 -14.01 -16.11 10.28
C ALA A 86 -14.78 -16.57 11.53
N SER A 87 -15.29 -15.64 12.36
CA SER A 87 -16.05 -15.97 13.57
C SER A 87 -17.53 -16.28 13.30
N GLY A 88 -17.98 -16.30 12.03
CA GLY A 88 -19.37 -16.61 11.67
C GLY A 88 -20.40 -15.56 12.12
N LYS A 89 -19.94 -14.34 12.43
CA LYS A 89 -20.80 -13.24 12.87
C LYS A 89 -21.38 -12.52 11.66
N GLU A 90 -22.43 -13.10 11.08
CA GLU A 90 -22.99 -12.67 9.80
C GLU A 90 -23.59 -11.25 9.85
N LYS A 91 -24.26 -10.90 10.93
CA LYS A 91 -24.85 -9.56 11.11
C LYS A 91 -23.76 -8.49 11.18
N GLU A 92 -22.75 -8.71 12.03
CA GLU A 92 -21.61 -7.79 12.23
C GLU A 92 -20.78 -7.67 10.94
N MET A 93 -20.60 -8.77 10.20
CA MET A 93 -19.94 -8.75 8.90
C MET A 93 -20.71 -7.90 7.90
N SER A 94 -22.04 -8.11 7.77
CA SER A 94 -22.88 -7.32 6.88
C SER A 94 -22.85 -5.83 7.24
N GLU A 95 -22.97 -5.49 8.51
CA GLU A 95 -22.94 -4.09 8.98
C GLU A 95 -21.55 -3.44 8.76
N THR A 96 -20.46 -4.22 8.88
CA THR A 96 -19.10 -3.76 8.57
C THR A 96 -18.95 -3.47 7.07
N VAL A 97 -19.43 -4.33 6.20
CA VAL A 97 -19.38 -4.14 4.74
C VAL A 97 -20.11 -2.87 4.34
N HIS A 98 -21.36 -2.68 4.81
CA HIS A 98 -22.16 -1.49 4.47
C HIS A 98 -21.55 -0.21 5.05
N THR A 99 -21.02 -0.25 6.28
CA THR A 99 -20.29 0.89 6.88
C THR A 99 -19.03 1.23 6.07
N ALA A 100 -18.25 0.22 5.66
CA ALA A 100 -17.01 0.41 4.89
C ALA A 100 -17.27 1.03 3.50
N ILE A 101 -18.28 0.53 2.78
CA ILE A 101 -18.64 1.06 1.46
C ILE A 101 -19.23 2.48 1.56
N THR A 102 -20.08 2.75 2.57
CA THR A 102 -20.59 4.10 2.82
C THR A 102 -19.44 5.06 3.17
N LEU A 103 -18.51 4.63 4.02
CA LEU A 103 -17.33 5.41 4.37
C LEU A 103 -16.45 5.68 3.14
N ALA A 104 -16.25 4.69 2.26
CA ALA A 104 -15.50 4.86 1.02
C ALA A 104 -16.12 5.94 0.12
N LEU A 105 -17.45 5.93 -0.03
CA LEU A 105 -18.16 6.93 -0.82
C LEU A 105 -18.01 8.33 -0.22
N ILE A 106 -18.26 8.48 1.08
CA ILE A 106 -18.16 9.77 1.77
C ILE A 106 -16.74 10.31 1.74
N SER A 107 -15.73 9.47 2.05
CA SER A 107 -14.33 9.88 2.01
C SER A 107 -13.88 10.25 0.59
N GLY A 108 -14.35 9.52 -0.42
CA GLY A 108 -14.08 9.83 -1.82
C GLY A 108 -14.67 11.17 -2.24
N ILE A 109 -15.91 11.47 -1.86
CA ILE A 109 -16.57 12.77 -2.14
C ILE A 109 -15.85 13.92 -1.42
N ILE A 110 -15.49 13.73 -0.14
CA ILE A 110 -14.71 14.73 0.61
C ILE A 110 -13.37 14.99 -0.10
N MET A 111 -12.68 13.93 -0.51
CA MET A 111 -11.41 14.07 -1.22
C MET A 111 -11.55 14.75 -2.56
N ALA A 112 -12.62 14.45 -3.33
CA ALA A 112 -12.91 15.15 -4.57
C ALA A 112 -13.12 16.65 -4.31
N GLY A 113 -13.91 17.02 -3.31
CA GLY A 113 -14.11 18.42 -2.91
C GLY A 113 -12.81 19.11 -2.49
N VAL A 114 -12.01 18.48 -1.63
CA VAL A 114 -10.72 19.00 -1.20
C VAL A 114 -9.77 19.20 -2.40
N GLY A 115 -9.68 18.21 -3.28
CA GLY A 115 -8.82 18.28 -4.47
C GLY A 115 -9.27 19.37 -5.45
N LEU A 116 -10.58 19.53 -5.69
CA LEU A 116 -11.10 20.57 -6.56
C LEU A 116 -10.82 21.99 -6.04
N LEU A 117 -10.98 22.18 -4.73
CA LEU A 117 -10.86 23.50 -4.10
C LEU A 117 -9.40 23.88 -3.80
N LEU A 118 -8.60 22.93 -3.29
CA LEU A 118 -7.29 23.22 -2.75
C LEU A 118 -6.11 22.80 -3.68
N ALA A 119 -6.39 22.24 -4.87
CA ALA A 119 -5.32 21.77 -5.77
C ALA A 119 -4.28 22.86 -6.08
N LYS A 120 -4.73 24.05 -6.51
CA LYS A 120 -3.85 25.15 -6.88
C LYS A 120 -3.05 25.66 -5.67
N LEU A 121 -3.70 25.88 -4.54
CA LEU A 121 -3.05 26.32 -3.30
C LEU A 121 -1.98 25.32 -2.83
N ALA A 122 -2.28 24.02 -2.87
CA ALA A 122 -1.32 22.98 -2.48
C ALA A 122 -0.10 22.94 -3.40
N LEU A 123 -0.28 23.13 -4.70
CA LEU A 123 0.80 23.20 -5.68
C LEU A 123 1.66 24.47 -5.51
N GLU A 124 1.03 25.60 -5.23
CA GLU A 124 1.74 26.86 -4.93
C GLU A 124 2.59 26.73 -3.67
N LEU A 125 2.05 26.12 -2.60
CA LEU A 125 2.81 25.87 -1.36
C LEU A 125 3.99 24.90 -1.55
N MET A 126 3.92 24.03 -2.54
CA MET A 126 5.02 23.14 -2.91
C MET A 126 6.07 23.82 -3.83
N GLY A 127 5.85 25.06 -4.24
CA GLY A 127 6.77 25.79 -5.13
C GLY A 127 6.75 25.27 -6.57
N THR A 128 5.57 24.78 -7.06
CA THR A 128 5.43 24.36 -8.46
C THR A 128 5.68 25.56 -9.39
N PRO A 129 6.55 25.41 -10.42
CA PRO A 129 6.87 26.48 -11.35
C PRO A 129 5.63 27.05 -12.08
N SER A 130 5.63 28.36 -12.36
CA SER A 130 4.49 29.07 -12.95
C SER A 130 4.11 28.60 -14.36
N ASP A 131 5.06 28.05 -15.11
CA ASP A 131 4.86 27.51 -16.45
C ASP A 131 4.16 26.15 -16.48
N VAL A 132 4.13 25.45 -15.32
CA VAL A 132 3.57 24.10 -15.17
C VAL A 132 2.32 24.07 -14.30
N ILE A 133 2.14 25.08 -13.44
CA ILE A 133 1.11 25.06 -12.37
C ILE A 133 -0.33 24.91 -12.89
N GLU A 134 -0.65 25.52 -14.03
CA GLU A 134 -2.00 25.43 -14.60
C GLU A 134 -2.30 24.01 -15.09
N LEU A 135 -1.32 23.35 -15.76
CA LEU A 135 -1.45 21.97 -16.20
C LEU A 135 -1.52 21.00 -15.02
N SER A 136 -0.68 21.24 -14.00
CA SER A 136 -0.69 20.46 -12.76
C SER A 136 -2.01 20.58 -12.02
N THR A 137 -2.56 21.79 -11.94
CA THR A 137 -3.85 22.05 -11.30
C THR A 137 -4.98 21.34 -12.05
N LEU A 138 -4.98 21.41 -13.37
CA LEU A 138 -5.97 20.74 -14.22
C LEU A 138 -5.92 19.22 -14.01
N TYR A 139 -4.72 18.62 -14.10
CA TYR A 139 -4.54 17.18 -13.89
C TYR A 139 -5.01 16.75 -12.50
N MET A 140 -4.58 17.48 -11.46
CA MET A 140 -4.93 17.18 -10.08
C MET A 140 -6.45 17.27 -9.85
N ARG A 141 -7.12 18.28 -10.37
CA ARG A 141 -8.58 18.42 -10.28
C ARG A 141 -9.30 17.25 -10.95
N ILE A 142 -8.89 16.89 -12.18
CA ILE A 142 -9.48 15.74 -12.89
C ILE A 142 -9.25 14.46 -12.08
N TYR A 143 -8.03 14.21 -11.61
CA TYR A 143 -7.70 13.03 -10.81
C TYR A 143 -8.55 12.91 -9.54
N PHE A 144 -8.74 14.03 -8.82
CA PHE A 144 -9.54 14.05 -7.60
C PHE A 144 -11.05 13.86 -7.87
N CYS A 145 -11.58 14.19 -9.05
CA CYS A 145 -12.92 13.78 -9.45
C CYS A 145 -13.09 12.25 -9.48
N GLY A 146 -12.03 11.50 -9.72
CA GLY A 146 -12.01 10.03 -9.68
C GLY A 146 -11.95 9.43 -8.28
N MET A 147 -11.67 10.22 -7.24
CA MET A 147 -11.47 9.71 -5.87
C MET A 147 -12.63 8.88 -5.31
N PRO A 148 -13.89 9.19 -5.54
CA PRO A 148 -14.99 8.33 -5.10
C PRO A 148 -14.88 6.92 -5.66
N PHE A 149 -14.53 6.76 -6.93
CA PHE A 149 -14.39 5.47 -7.58
C PHE A 149 -13.15 4.72 -7.08
N PHE A 150 -12.03 5.43 -6.92
CA PHE A 150 -10.80 4.89 -6.34
C PHE A 150 -11.01 4.36 -4.92
N MET A 151 -11.69 5.12 -4.06
CA MET A 151 -12.00 4.70 -2.69
C MET A 151 -12.93 3.49 -2.66
N LEU A 152 -14.01 3.51 -3.43
CA LEU A 152 -14.94 2.37 -3.52
C LEU A 152 -14.25 1.09 -3.98
N TYR A 153 -13.34 1.17 -4.96
CA TYR A 153 -12.54 0.02 -5.37
C TYR A 153 -11.64 -0.48 -4.23
N ASN A 154 -10.88 0.40 -3.56
CA ASN A 154 -9.95 0.00 -2.50
C ASN A 154 -10.66 -0.67 -1.31
N TYR A 155 -11.78 -0.11 -0.85
CA TYR A 155 -12.56 -0.69 0.24
C TYR A 155 -13.27 -1.98 -0.18
N GLY A 156 -13.81 -2.04 -1.38
CA GLY A 156 -14.41 -3.26 -1.93
C GLY A 156 -13.38 -4.38 -2.07
N ALA A 157 -12.20 -4.08 -2.60
CA ALA A 157 -11.09 -5.02 -2.67
C ALA A 157 -10.59 -5.43 -1.27
N ALA A 158 -10.60 -4.53 -0.27
CA ALA A 158 -10.27 -4.85 1.11
C ALA A 158 -11.25 -5.86 1.72
N ILE A 159 -12.56 -5.74 1.42
CA ILE A 159 -13.58 -6.70 1.84
C ILE A 159 -13.36 -8.07 1.17
N LEU A 160 -13.08 -8.11 -0.14
CA LEU A 160 -12.79 -9.37 -0.85
C LEU A 160 -11.52 -10.04 -0.29
N ARG A 161 -10.46 -9.28 -0.02
CA ARG A 161 -9.25 -9.80 0.65
C ARG A 161 -9.56 -10.35 2.05
N ALA A 162 -10.46 -9.72 2.79
CA ALA A 162 -10.86 -10.16 4.13
C ALA A 162 -11.49 -11.57 4.13
N VAL A 163 -12.21 -11.94 3.08
CA VAL A 163 -12.81 -13.27 2.92
C VAL A 163 -11.90 -14.27 2.18
N GLY A 164 -10.69 -13.85 1.82
CA GLY A 164 -9.69 -14.71 1.19
C GLY A 164 -9.63 -14.63 -0.34
N ASP A 165 -10.34 -13.71 -0.95
CA ASP A 165 -10.34 -13.55 -2.40
C ASP A 165 -9.42 -12.41 -2.85
N THR A 166 -8.28 -12.78 -3.39
CA THR A 166 -7.31 -11.87 -4.00
C THR A 166 -7.29 -11.92 -5.54
N LYS A 167 -7.91 -12.98 -6.11
CA LYS A 167 -7.88 -13.21 -7.56
C LYS A 167 -8.83 -12.26 -8.29
N ARG A 168 -10.07 -12.09 -7.79
CA ARG A 168 -11.04 -11.20 -8.43
C ARG A 168 -10.58 -9.73 -8.44
N PRO A 169 -10.06 -9.13 -7.34
CA PRO A 169 -9.47 -7.80 -7.38
C PRO A 169 -8.33 -7.64 -8.39
N LEU A 170 -7.47 -8.67 -8.54
CA LEU A 170 -6.41 -8.66 -9.57
C LEU A 170 -7.01 -8.60 -10.99
N VAL A 171 -8.02 -9.42 -11.28
CA VAL A 171 -8.68 -9.41 -12.62
C VAL A 171 -9.31 -8.04 -12.89
N PHE A 172 -9.97 -7.43 -11.89
CA PHE A 172 -10.55 -6.09 -12.04
C PHE A 172 -9.50 -5.04 -12.34
N LEU A 173 -8.34 -5.15 -11.69
CA LEU A 173 -7.21 -4.26 -11.93
C LEU A 173 -6.63 -4.44 -13.34
N ILE A 174 -6.49 -5.69 -13.83
CA ILE A 174 -6.03 -5.96 -15.19
C ILE A 174 -6.98 -5.33 -16.21
N ILE A 175 -8.29 -5.55 -16.07
CA ILE A 175 -9.29 -4.99 -17.00
C ILE A 175 -9.23 -3.46 -16.99
N SER A 176 -9.23 -2.83 -15.81
CA SER A 176 -9.17 -1.38 -15.70
C SER A 176 -7.85 -0.79 -16.17
N GLY A 177 -6.73 -1.47 -15.93
CA GLY A 177 -5.42 -1.01 -16.38
C GLY A 177 -5.21 -1.10 -17.89
N VAL A 178 -5.70 -2.17 -18.52
CA VAL A 178 -5.71 -2.27 -20.01
C VAL A 178 -6.61 -1.19 -20.60
N ALA A 179 -7.78 -0.95 -20.00
CA ALA A 179 -8.66 0.15 -20.41
C ALA A 179 -8.00 1.52 -20.23
N ASN A 180 -7.28 1.74 -19.12
CA ASN A 180 -6.52 2.97 -18.87
C ASN A 180 -5.46 3.21 -19.98
N ALA A 181 -4.62 2.22 -20.26
CA ALA A 181 -3.61 2.33 -21.31
C ALA A 181 -4.23 2.63 -22.68
N GLY A 182 -5.30 1.93 -23.04
CA GLY A 182 -6.04 2.18 -24.30
C GLY A 182 -6.66 3.58 -24.36
N LEU A 183 -7.32 4.02 -23.28
CA LEU A 183 -7.90 5.35 -23.19
C LEU A 183 -6.86 6.46 -23.26
N ASN A 184 -5.71 6.29 -22.56
CA ASN A 184 -4.63 7.25 -22.62
C ASN A 184 -4.09 7.40 -24.05
N MET A 185 -3.89 6.29 -24.79
CA MET A 185 -3.49 6.36 -26.20
C MET A 185 -4.53 7.09 -27.05
N ILE A 186 -5.81 6.79 -26.90
CA ILE A 186 -6.88 7.43 -27.66
C ILE A 186 -6.99 8.93 -27.31
N LEU A 187 -7.07 9.27 -26.02
CA LEU A 187 -7.31 10.66 -25.59
C LEU A 187 -6.09 11.56 -25.81
N VAL A 188 -4.88 11.04 -25.65
CA VAL A 188 -3.64 11.82 -25.80
C VAL A 188 -3.18 11.87 -27.27
N ILE A 189 -3.21 10.75 -28.00
CA ILE A 189 -2.65 10.67 -29.37
C ILE A 189 -3.68 11.11 -30.41
N ILE A 190 -4.94 10.63 -30.30
CA ILE A 190 -5.97 10.90 -31.32
C ILE A 190 -6.68 12.23 -31.03
N PHE A 191 -7.10 12.45 -29.77
CA PHE A 191 -7.83 13.66 -29.38
C PHE A 191 -6.93 14.82 -28.93
N HIS A 192 -5.61 14.61 -28.83
CA HIS A 192 -4.62 15.63 -28.44
C HIS A 192 -4.94 16.35 -27.11
N MET A 193 -5.58 15.63 -26.15
CA MET A 193 -6.03 16.23 -24.88
C MET A 193 -4.87 16.40 -23.86
N GLY A 194 -3.66 15.97 -24.16
CA GLY A 194 -2.49 16.13 -23.30
C GLY A 194 -2.71 15.59 -21.89
N VAL A 195 -2.39 16.42 -20.90
CA VAL A 195 -2.52 16.07 -19.46
C VAL A 195 -3.96 15.75 -19.06
N ALA A 196 -4.95 16.47 -19.63
CA ALA A 196 -6.36 16.21 -19.35
C ALA A 196 -6.78 14.81 -19.84
N GLY A 197 -6.26 14.36 -20.99
CA GLY A 197 -6.54 13.05 -21.54
C GLY A 197 -6.12 11.92 -20.60
N VAL A 198 -4.90 12.00 -20.05
CA VAL A 198 -4.41 10.99 -19.09
C VAL A 198 -5.22 11.03 -17.79
N GLY A 199 -5.54 12.22 -17.27
CA GLY A 199 -6.41 12.37 -16.09
C GLY A 199 -7.77 11.71 -16.30
N ILE A 200 -8.44 11.98 -17.42
CA ILE A 200 -9.75 11.40 -17.77
C ILE A 200 -9.63 9.87 -17.96
N GLY A 201 -8.60 9.39 -18.66
CA GLY A 201 -8.35 7.96 -18.82
C GLY A 201 -8.21 7.24 -17.48
N THR A 202 -7.49 7.86 -16.54
CA THR A 202 -7.35 7.35 -15.16
C THR A 202 -8.69 7.31 -14.43
N VAL A 203 -9.50 8.37 -14.49
CA VAL A 203 -10.83 8.42 -13.85
C VAL A 203 -11.77 7.36 -14.41
N ILE A 204 -11.81 7.19 -15.72
CA ILE A 204 -12.66 6.17 -16.37
C ILE A 204 -12.19 4.76 -15.96
N SER A 205 -10.88 4.50 -15.90
CA SER A 205 -10.36 3.22 -15.47
C SER A 205 -10.70 2.91 -14.00
N GLN A 206 -10.64 3.93 -13.13
CA GLN A 206 -11.08 3.82 -11.74
C GLN A 206 -12.59 3.54 -11.63
N LEU A 207 -13.41 4.16 -12.48
CA LEU A 207 -14.85 3.87 -12.57
C LEU A 207 -15.10 2.42 -13.00
N ILE A 208 -14.36 1.90 -13.98
CA ILE A 208 -14.47 0.50 -14.42
C ILE A 208 -14.16 -0.46 -13.26
N SER A 209 -13.04 -0.27 -12.57
CA SER A 209 -12.68 -1.13 -11.42
C SER A 209 -13.69 -1.02 -10.27
N CYS A 210 -14.23 0.17 -10.02
CA CYS A 210 -15.29 0.42 -9.05
C CYS A 210 -16.57 -0.37 -9.40
N ILE A 211 -17.04 -0.27 -10.64
CA ILE A 211 -18.24 -1.01 -11.10
C ILE A 211 -18.03 -2.52 -10.95
N LEU A 212 -16.86 -3.03 -11.34
CA LEU A 212 -16.55 -4.46 -11.26
C LEU A 212 -16.55 -4.97 -9.81
N VAL A 213 -15.94 -4.23 -8.88
CA VAL A 213 -15.89 -4.63 -7.47
C VAL A 213 -17.26 -4.54 -6.80
N LEU A 214 -18.02 -3.47 -7.06
CA LEU A 214 -19.36 -3.32 -6.50
C LEU A 214 -20.34 -4.37 -7.05
N ARG A 215 -20.29 -4.65 -8.37
CA ARG A 215 -21.05 -5.74 -8.98
C ARG A 215 -20.69 -7.11 -8.38
N CYS A 216 -19.39 -7.33 -8.12
CA CYS A 216 -18.94 -8.55 -7.48
C CYS A 216 -19.52 -8.70 -6.07
N LEU A 217 -19.46 -7.66 -5.24
CA LEU A 217 -20.03 -7.67 -3.89
C LEU A 217 -21.56 -7.78 -3.90
N TYR A 218 -22.24 -7.14 -4.84
CA TYR A 218 -23.69 -7.20 -5.00
C TYR A 218 -24.18 -8.61 -5.37
N LYS A 219 -23.44 -9.28 -6.30
CA LYS A 219 -23.76 -10.66 -6.75
C LYS A 219 -23.22 -11.74 -5.83
N SER A 220 -22.42 -11.39 -4.83
CA SER A 220 -21.92 -12.36 -3.86
C SER A 220 -23.05 -12.89 -3.00
N GLU A 221 -22.96 -14.17 -2.63
CA GLU A 221 -23.90 -14.82 -1.71
C GLU A 221 -23.30 -14.81 -0.29
N GLY A 222 -24.14 -14.67 0.73
CA GLY A 222 -23.73 -14.75 2.12
C GLY A 222 -23.59 -13.40 2.84
N CYS A 223 -22.83 -13.41 3.94
CA CYS A 223 -22.81 -12.31 4.91
C CYS A 223 -22.10 -11.04 4.43
N TYR A 224 -21.30 -11.10 3.35
CA TYR A 224 -20.62 -9.93 2.78
C TYR A 224 -21.28 -9.38 1.52
N GLN A 225 -22.51 -9.85 1.20
CA GLN A 225 -23.30 -9.32 0.10
C GLN A 225 -23.60 -7.84 0.32
N LEU A 226 -23.29 -7.03 -0.69
CA LEU A 226 -23.65 -5.62 -0.70
C LEU A 226 -25.12 -5.44 -1.13
N ARG A 227 -25.89 -4.75 -0.30
CA ARG A 227 -27.26 -4.34 -0.60
C ARG A 227 -27.36 -2.83 -0.48
N PHE A 228 -27.59 -2.12 -1.58
CA PHE A 228 -27.62 -0.64 -1.59
C PHE A 228 -28.64 -0.04 -0.62
N SER A 229 -29.77 -0.75 -0.38
CA SER A 229 -30.79 -0.32 0.59
C SER A 229 -30.33 -0.37 2.07
N LYS A 230 -29.23 -1.07 2.35
CA LYS A 230 -28.66 -1.19 3.70
C LYS A 230 -27.44 -0.30 3.93
N LEU A 231 -27.09 0.56 2.98
CA LEU A 231 -25.98 1.50 3.13
C LEU A 231 -26.27 2.45 4.29
N ARG A 232 -25.46 2.34 5.33
CA ARG A 232 -25.50 3.21 6.50
C ARG A 232 -24.20 3.13 7.27
N ILE A 233 -23.88 4.17 8.02
CA ILE A 233 -22.73 4.17 8.93
C ILE A 233 -23.19 3.70 10.31
N GLN A 234 -22.59 2.61 10.77
CA GLN A 234 -22.72 2.13 12.14
C GLN A 234 -21.54 2.65 12.95
N LYS A 235 -21.79 3.55 13.93
CA LYS A 235 -20.74 4.22 14.72
C LYS A 235 -19.77 3.23 15.38
N VAL A 236 -20.27 2.07 15.84
CA VAL A 236 -19.44 1.05 16.49
C VAL A 236 -18.39 0.50 15.53
N TYR A 237 -18.76 0.12 14.31
CA TYR A 237 -17.83 -0.43 13.32
C TYR A 237 -16.95 0.65 12.71
N LEU A 238 -17.49 1.86 12.49
CA LEU A 238 -16.71 3.00 12.05
C LEU A 238 -15.55 3.29 13.02
N ARG A 239 -15.83 3.33 14.33
CA ARG A 239 -14.79 3.53 15.36
C ARG A 239 -13.72 2.43 15.30
N GLN A 240 -14.12 1.18 15.13
CA GLN A 240 -13.19 0.05 15.05
C GLN A 240 -12.36 0.09 13.76
N ILE A 241 -12.94 0.46 12.62
CA ILE A 241 -12.22 0.70 11.36
C ILE A 241 -11.17 1.79 11.55
N PHE A 242 -11.54 2.92 12.17
CA PHE A 242 -10.63 4.03 12.41
C PHE A 242 -9.52 3.69 13.41
N GLN A 243 -9.79 2.91 14.44
CA GLN A 243 -8.77 2.48 15.41
C GLN A 243 -7.63 1.69 14.78
N VAL A 244 -7.89 0.98 13.69
CA VAL A 244 -6.86 0.24 12.94
C VAL A 244 -6.36 1.07 11.77
N GLY A 245 -7.25 1.70 11.03
CA GLY A 245 -6.96 2.30 9.75
C GLY A 245 -6.26 3.65 9.83
N ILE A 246 -6.68 4.54 10.72
CA ILE A 246 -6.05 5.87 10.86
C ILE A 246 -4.57 5.75 11.24
N PRO A 247 -4.18 4.96 12.28
CA PRO A 247 -2.77 4.79 12.57
C PRO A 247 -1.97 4.18 11.39
N ALA A 248 -2.56 3.25 10.64
CA ALA A 248 -1.91 2.67 9.47
C ALA A 248 -1.67 3.71 8.36
N GLY A 249 -2.66 4.57 8.09
CA GLY A 249 -2.55 5.65 7.11
C GLY A 249 -1.53 6.71 7.52
N ILE A 250 -1.55 7.15 8.78
CA ILE A 250 -0.55 8.10 9.31
C ILE A 250 0.86 7.52 9.18
N GLN A 251 1.06 6.25 9.55
CA GLN A 251 2.36 5.58 9.42
C GLN A 251 2.88 5.64 7.97
N SER A 252 2.03 5.29 7.00
CA SER A 252 2.42 5.31 5.58
C SER A 252 2.76 6.71 5.10
N THR A 253 1.98 7.72 5.48
CA THR A 253 2.20 9.12 5.11
C THR A 253 3.53 9.64 5.68
N VAL A 254 3.81 9.37 6.96
CA VAL A 254 5.03 9.85 7.64
C VAL A 254 6.29 9.16 7.10
N ILE A 255 6.19 7.87 6.73
CA ILE A 255 7.30 7.15 6.08
C ILE A 255 7.60 7.75 4.69
N ASN A 256 6.57 8.09 3.90
CA ASN A 256 6.77 8.75 2.61
C ASN A 256 7.43 10.12 2.76
N PHE A 257 7.06 10.88 3.80
CA PHE A 257 7.75 12.13 4.12
C PHE A 257 9.23 11.92 4.44
N SER A 258 9.57 10.87 5.19
CA SER A 258 10.97 10.50 5.46
C SER A 258 11.75 10.15 4.18
N ASN A 259 11.11 9.48 3.22
CA ASN A 259 11.73 9.19 1.92
C ASN A 259 12.00 10.48 1.13
N ALA A 260 11.10 11.47 1.21
CA ALA A 260 11.30 12.78 0.59
C ALA A 260 12.48 13.55 1.20
N LEU A 261 12.70 13.47 2.52
CA LEU A 261 13.90 14.05 3.17
C LEU A 261 15.18 13.39 2.67
N LEU A 262 15.21 12.07 2.52
CA LEU A 262 16.36 11.37 1.93
C LEU A 262 16.60 11.80 0.49
N GLN A 263 15.57 11.93 -0.32
CA GLN A 263 15.67 12.42 -1.69
C GLN A 263 16.27 13.84 -1.74
N SER A 264 15.87 14.72 -0.83
CA SER A 264 16.48 16.08 -0.71
C SER A 264 17.98 16.00 -0.44
N SER A 265 18.42 15.05 0.39
CA SER A 265 19.84 14.81 0.64
C SER A 265 20.58 14.28 -0.60
N VAL A 266 19.95 13.39 -1.38
CA VAL A 266 20.50 12.91 -2.66
C VAL A 266 20.65 14.06 -3.66
N ASN A 267 19.70 14.99 -3.69
CA ASN A 267 19.75 16.15 -4.59
C ASN A 267 21.01 17.01 -4.38
N SER A 268 21.58 17.02 -3.16
CA SER A 268 22.82 17.74 -2.86
C SER A 268 24.07 17.17 -3.56
N PHE A 269 23.99 15.96 -4.14
CA PHE A 269 25.07 15.35 -4.93
C PHE A 269 25.01 15.68 -6.43
N GLY A 270 23.99 16.43 -6.86
CA GLY A 270 23.81 16.84 -8.25
C GLY A 270 22.94 15.91 -9.10
N SER A 271 22.74 16.29 -10.36
CA SER A 271 21.80 15.67 -11.29
C SER A 271 22.09 14.18 -11.59
N THR A 272 23.36 13.81 -11.67
CA THR A 272 23.77 12.42 -11.90
C THR A 272 23.31 11.49 -10.78
N ALA A 273 23.50 11.91 -9.51
CA ALA A 273 23.04 11.13 -8.36
C ALA A 273 21.51 11.10 -8.27
N MET A 274 20.82 12.19 -8.60
CA MET A 274 19.36 12.24 -8.67
C MET A 274 18.80 11.25 -9.70
N ALA A 275 19.40 11.20 -10.89
CA ALA A 275 18.99 10.26 -11.94
C ALA A 275 19.22 8.81 -11.51
N GLY A 276 20.39 8.49 -10.93
CA GLY A 276 20.68 7.16 -10.38
C GLY A 276 19.74 6.76 -9.26
N TYR A 277 19.41 7.68 -8.35
CA TYR A 277 18.40 7.44 -7.31
C TYR A 277 17.01 7.17 -7.87
N THR A 278 16.58 7.95 -8.86
CA THR A 278 15.26 7.76 -9.49
C THR A 278 15.14 6.37 -10.11
N ALA A 279 16.15 5.94 -10.87
CA ALA A 279 16.18 4.61 -11.46
C ALA A 279 16.20 3.50 -10.39
N ALA A 280 17.04 3.63 -9.36
CA ALA A 280 17.10 2.68 -8.25
C ALA A 280 15.78 2.63 -7.46
N ASN A 281 15.14 3.76 -7.21
CA ASN A 281 13.89 3.85 -6.47
C ASN A 281 12.71 3.16 -7.21
N ASN A 282 12.69 3.19 -8.54
CA ASN A 282 11.72 2.42 -9.31
C ASN A 282 11.90 0.91 -9.08
N ILE A 283 13.14 0.42 -9.06
CA ILE A 283 13.45 -1.00 -8.78
C ILE A 283 13.00 -1.35 -7.35
N LEU A 284 13.31 -0.49 -6.36
CA LEU A 284 12.86 -0.67 -4.97
C LEU A 284 11.34 -0.68 -4.85
N GLY A 285 10.63 0.04 -5.70
CA GLY A 285 9.16 0.02 -5.76
C GLY A 285 8.60 -1.36 -6.07
N PHE A 286 9.18 -2.10 -7.02
CA PHE A 286 8.78 -3.48 -7.33
C PHE A 286 9.07 -4.44 -6.17
N LEU A 287 10.21 -4.29 -5.51
CA LEU A 287 10.54 -5.08 -4.31
C LEU A 287 9.53 -4.81 -3.20
N TYR A 288 9.22 -3.53 -2.96
CA TYR A 288 8.27 -3.12 -1.93
C TYR A 288 6.86 -3.66 -2.19
N ALA A 289 6.38 -3.63 -3.44
CA ALA A 289 5.07 -4.19 -3.81
C ALA A 289 4.98 -5.67 -3.44
N SER A 290 6.07 -6.42 -3.65
CA SER A 290 6.15 -7.85 -3.33
C SER A 290 6.12 -8.11 -1.81
N VAL A 291 6.90 -7.37 -1.04
CA VAL A 291 6.95 -7.47 0.43
C VAL A 291 5.60 -7.05 1.05
N ASN A 292 5.01 -5.96 0.58
CA ASN A 292 3.72 -5.46 1.06
C ASN A 292 2.58 -6.47 0.84
N ALA A 293 2.62 -7.25 -0.24
CA ALA A 293 1.65 -8.33 -0.46
C ALA A 293 1.69 -9.39 0.64
N VAL A 294 2.88 -9.79 1.09
CA VAL A 294 3.06 -10.74 2.21
C VAL A 294 2.58 -10.12 3.53
N THR A 295 2.84 -8.83 3.75
CA THR A 295 2.36 -8.09 4.92
C THR A 295 0.84 -8.03 4.98
N GLN A 296 0.17 -7.78 3.84
CA GLN A 296 -1.29 -7.81 3.76
C GLN A 296 -1.86 -9.22 4.00
N ALA A 297 -1.17 -10.25 3.50
CA ALA A 297 -1.51 -11.64 3.80
C ALA A 297 -1.40 -11.93 5.29
N CYS A 298 -0.27 -11.57 5.91
CA CYS A 298 -0.05 -11.71 7.36
C CYS A 298 -1.18 -11.07 8.16
N MET A 299 -1.56 -9.84 7.82
CA MET A 299 -2.63 -9.10 8.48
C MET A 299 -3.98 -9.82 8.37
N SER A 300 -4.37 -10.25 7.17
CA SER A 300 -5.67 -10.89 6.92
C SER A 300 -5.77 -12.26 7.59
N PHE A 301 -4.71 -13.10 7.47
CA PHE A 301 -4.64 -14.41 8.12
C PHE A 301 -4.64 -14.28 9.64
N THR A 302 -3.87 -13.34 10.19
CA THR A 302 -3.85 -13.07 11.63
C THR A 302 -5.21 -12.62 12.13
N SER A 303 -5.90 -11.73 11.40
CA SER A 303 -7.21 -11.23 11.79
C SER A 303 -8.28 -12.31 11.79
N GLN A 304 -8.32 -13.19 10.78
CA GLN A 304 -9.24 -14.32 10.75
C GLN A 304 -8.97 -15.28 11.91
N ASN A 305 -7.72 -15.68 12.13
CA ASN A 305 -7.35 -16.59 13.23
C ASN A 305 -7.59 -15.98 14.61
N TYR A 306 -7.40 -14.68 14.76
CA TYR A 306 -7.75 -13.93 15.97
C TYR A 306 -9.26 -13.98 16.25
N GLY A 307 -10.08 -13.81 15.20
CA GLY A 307 -11.54 -13.86 15.30
C GLY A 307 -12.08 -15.18 15.85
N VAL A 308 -11.48 -16.31 15.46
CA VAL A 308 -11.85 -17.66 15.91
C VAL A 308 -11.06 -18.15 17.13
N GLY A 309 -10.18 -17.34 17.71
CA GLY A 309 -9.41 -17.72 18.90
C GLY A 309 -8.26 -18.71 18.65
N LYS A 310 -7.82 -18.90 17.39
CA LYS A 310 -6.70 -19.79 17.03
C LYS A 310 -5.33 -19.12 17.22
N TYR A 311 -5.02 -18.70 18.45
CA TYR A 311 -3.82 -17.91 18.77
C TYR A 311 -2.49 -18.61 18.42
N LYS A 312 -2.36 -19.92 18.67
CA LYS A 312 -1.17 -20.69 18.25
C LYS A 312 -0.97 -20.70 16.74
N ARG A 313 -2.08 -20.66 15.97
CA ARG A 313 -2.01 -20.60 14.51
C ARG A 313 -1.56 -19.21 14.03
N MET A 314 -1.95 -18.13 14.73
CA MET A 314 -1.44 -16.77 14.44
C MET A 314 0.09 -16.70 14.53
N ASP A 315 0.68 -17.30 15.56
CA ASP A 315 2.15 -17.35 15.69
C ASP A 315 2.80 -18.08 14.51
N ARG A 316 2.23 -19.21 14.08
CA ARG A 316 2.70 -19.95 12.90
C ARG A 316 2.50 -19.16 11.61
N VAL A 317 1.42 -18.40 11.47
CA VAL A 317 1.20 -17.50 10.33
C VAL A 317 2.32 -16.48 10.25
N LEU A 318 2.66 -15.80 11.35
CA LEU A 318 3.76 -14.83 11.36
C LEU A 318 5.09 -15.47 10.97
N ILE A 319 5.43 -16.64 11.50
CA ILE A 319 6.68 -17.36 11.17
C ILE A 319 6.72 -17.71 9.67
N ASN A 320 5.63 -18.24 9.12
CA ASN A 320 5.56 -18.57 7.68
C ASN A 320 5.65 -17.32 6.80
N CYS A 321 5.04 -16.19 7.23
CA CYS A 321 5.16 -14.91 6.54
C CYS A 321 6.59 -14.36 6.60
N LEU A 322 7.29 -14.51 7.74
CA LEU A 322 8.71 -14.12 7.88
C LEU A 322 9.58 -14.92 6.91
N ILE A 323 9.41 -16.24 6.86
CA ILE A 323 10.15 -17.10 5.92
C ILE A 323 9.85 -16.68 4.48
N LEU A 324 8.57 -16.53 4.12
CA LEU A 324 8.16 -16.16 2.76
C LEU A 324 8.69 -14.78 2.36
N SER A 325 8.62 -13.80 3.26
CA SER A 325 9.13 -12.44 3.02
C SER A 325 10.65 -12.42 2.85
N VAL A 326 11.40 -13.14 3.70
CA VAL A 326 12.87 -13.23 3.58
C VAL A 326 13.27 -13.91 2.27
N VAL A 327 12.59 -14.99 1.88
CA VAL A 327 12.88 -15.68 0.62
C VAL A 327 12.58 -14.78 -0.58
N ILE A 328 11.38 -14.17 -0.63
CA ILE A 328 10.99 -13.29 -1.75
C ILE A 328 11.92 -12.08 -1.84
N SER A 329 12.12 -11.36 -0.73
CA SER A 329 12.96 -10.17 -0.74
C SER A 329 14.44 -10.48 -0.93
N GLY A 330 14.91 -11.63 -0.43
CA GLY A 330 16.28 -12.12 -0.68
C GLY A 330 16.51 -12.44 -2.15
N VAL A 331 15.63 -13.25 -2.76
CA VAL A 331 15.74 -13.63 -4.18
C VAL A 331 15.62 -12.40 -5.08
N LEU A 332 14.58 -11.58 -4.88
CA LEU A 332 14.37 -10.38 -5.70
C LEU A 332 15.45 -9.32 -5.45
N GLY A 333 15.86 -9.13 -4.18
CA GLY A 333 16.87 -8.15 -3.82
C GLY A 333 18.27 -8.51 -4.35
N CYS A 334 18.73 -9.74 -4.12
CA CYS A 334 19.98 -10.21 -4.68
C CYS A 334 19.96 -10.27 -6.22
N GLY A 335 18.83 -10.70 -6.81
CA GLY A 335 18.64 -10.68 -8.25
C GLY A 335 18.70 -9.27 -8.82
N SER A 336 18.02 -8.30 -8.20
CA SER A 336 18.06 -6.89 -8.62
C SER A 336 19.45 -6.27 -8.52
N TYR A 337 20.28 -6.72 -7.59
CA TYR A 337 21.67 -6.28 -7.50
C TYR A 337 22.55 -7.00 -8.54
N ALA A 338 22.44 -8.31 -8.68
CA ALA A 338 23.22 -9.10 -9.62
C ALA A 338 23.02 -8.67 -11.07
N PHE A 339 21.77 -8.37 -11.45
CA PHE A 339 21.42 -7.86 -12.78
C PHE A 339 21.24 -6.32 -12.79
N GLY A 340 21.75 -5.63 -11.76
CA GLY A 340 21.52 -4.20 -11.55
C GLY A 340 21.98 -3.32 -12.70
N THR A 341 23.11 -3.64 -13.32
CA THR A 341 23.64 -2.92 -14.49
C THR A 341 22.67 -3.01 -15.68
N GLU A 342 22.20 -4.21 -16.01
CA GLU A 342 21.28 -4.45 -17.12
C GLU A 342 19.92 -3.80 -16.89
N ILE A 343 19.42 -3.88 -15.67
CA ILE A 343 18.13 -3.27 -15.29
C ILE A 343 18.25 -1.74 -15.34
N LEU A 344 19.35 -1.15 -14.84
CA LEU A 344 19.56 0.29 -14.88
C LEU A 344 19.76 0.82 -16.31
N LYS A 345 20.35 0.03 -17.21
CA LYS A 345 20.46 0.37 -18.65
C LYS A 345 19.11 0.57 -19.33
N VAL A 346 18.04 -0.01 -18.81
CA VAL A 346 16.68 0.25 -19.32
C VAL A 346 16.27 1.72 -19.09
N TYR A 347 16.83 2.36 -18.06
CA TYR A 347 16.51 3.74 -17.69
C TYR A 347 17.50 4.78 -18.25
N THR A 348 18.78 4.40 -18.42
CA THR A 348 19.84 5.33 -18.84
C THR A 348 21.04 4.60 -19.43
N GLU A 349 21.70 5.22 -20.39
CA GLU A 349 22.96 4.74 -20.96
C GLU A 349 24.19 5.41 -20.32
N ASP A 350 24.02 6.43 -19.47
CA ASP A 350 25.12 7.15 -18.81
C ASP A 350 25.79 6.26 -17.74
N PRO A 351 27.08 5.89 -17.93
CA PRO A 351 27.81 5.04 -17.00
C PRO A 351 27.89 5.62 -15.57
N LYS A 352 27.95 6.95 -15.43
CA LYS A 352 28.03 7.60 -14.11
C LYS A 352 26.70 7.47 -13.35
N VAL A 353 25.57 7.60 -14.06
CA VAL A 353 24.24 7.43 -13.49
C VAL A 353 24.04 5.97 -13.07
N ILE A 354 24.46 5.01 -13.93
CA ILE A 354 24.40 3.57 -13.62
C ILE A 354 25.24 3.27 -12.38
N GLN A 355 26.46 3.82 -12.26
CA GLN A 355 27.30 3.61 -11.11
C GLN A 355 26.66 4.13 -9.81
N CYS A 356 26.08 5.34 -9.82
CA CYS A 356 25.33 5.89 -8.68
C CYS A 356 24.14 4.97 -8.31
N GLY A 357 23.38 4.49 -9.30
CA GLY A 357 22.27 3.56 -9.10
C GLY A 357 22.74 2.25 -8.45
N LEU A 358 23.85 1.67 -8.93
CA LEU A 358 24.42 0.44 -8.37
C LEU A 358 24.90 0.62 -6.91
N GLU A 359 25.48 1.77 -6.59
CA GLU A 359 25.88 2.09 -5.21
C GLU A 359 24.64 2.08 -4.27
N ILE A 360 23.54 2.67 -4.71
CA ILE A 360 22.28 2.68 -3.96
C ILE A 360 21.71 1.27 -3.82
N LEU A 361 21.63 0.53 -4.92
CA LEU A 361 21.11 -0.84 -4.92
C LEU A 361 21.95 -1.76 -4.02
N SER A 362 23.28 -1.64 -4.02
CA SER A 362 24.16 -2.46 -3.20
C SER A 362 23.86 -2.36 -1.69
N MET A 363 23.46 -1.17 -1.22
CA MET A 363 23.14 -0.94 0.20
C MET A 363 21.70 -1.31 0.55
N THR A 364 20.78 -1.12 -0.40
CA THR A 364 19.34 -1.25 -0.13
C THR A 364 18.79 -2.61 -0.51
N THR A 365 19.08 -3.15 -1.70
CA THR A 365 18.42 -4.37 -2.19
C THR A 365 18.93 -5.63 -1.50
N VAL A 366 20.23 -5.73 -1.22
CA VAL A 366 20.82 -6.88 -0.51
C VAL A 366 20.27 -6.98 0.92
N THR A 367 20.01 -5.86 1.57
CA THR A 367 19.45 -5.79 2.92
C THR A 367 17.91 -5.68 2.96
N TYR A 368 17.24 -5.79 1.79
CA TYR A 368 15.80 -5.53 1.69
C TYR A 368 14.93 -6.52 2.48
N PHE A 369 15.45 -7.69 2.80
CA PHE A 369 14.79 -8.65 3.68
C PHE A 369 14.51 -8.08 5.08
N LEU A 370 15.34 -7.13 5.56
CA LEU A 370 15.07 -6.41 6.81
C LEU A 370 13.82 -5.54 6.70
N CYS A 371 13.60 -4.86 5.56
CA CYS A 371 12.37 -4.11 5.31
C CYS A 371 11.14 -5.03 5.41
N GLY A 372 11.24 -6.23 4.81
CA GLY A 372 10.17 -7.23 4.89
C GLY A 372 9.87 -7.69 6.31
N ILE A 373 10.90 -7.99 7.09
CA ILE A 373 10.74 -8.37 8.50
C ILE A 373 10.10 -7.20 9.29
N MET A 374 10.59 -5.99 9.09
CA MET A 374 10.09 -4.78 9.76
C MET A 374 8.59 -4.58 9.54
N ASP A 375 8.08 -4.77 8.33
CA ASP A 375 6.67 -4.50 8.00
C ASP A 375 5.71 -5.62 8.47
N LEU A 376 6.21 -6.84 8.67
CA LEU A 376 5.38 -7.97 9.09
C LEU A 376 4.87 -7.85 10.52
N PHE A 377 5.66 -7.33 11.45
CA PHE A 377 5.22 -7.16 12.84
C PHE A 377 4.06 -6.17 12.98
N PRO A 378 4.10 -4.96 12.39
CA PRO A 378 2.93 -4.08 12.31
C PRO A 378 1.75 -4.75 11.61
N GLY A 379 1.96 -5.52 10.54
CA GLY A 379 0.93 -6.28 9.85
C GLY A 379 0.21 -7.25 10.78
N ALA A 380 0.96 -8.07 11.52
CA ALA A 380 0.40 -9.00 12.50
C ALA A 380 -0.34 -8.27 13.65
N LEU A 381 0.24 -7.19 14.19
CA LEU A 381 -0.36 -6.38 15.25
C LEU A 381 -1.67 -5.72 14.79
N ARG A 382 -1.71 -5.20 13.54
CA ARG A 382 -2.94 -4.68 12.93
C ARG A 382 -4.00 -5.77 12.79
N GLY A 383 -3.61 -6.98 12.36
CA GLY A 383 -4.51 -8.14 12.31
C GLY A 383 -5.15 -8.47 13.66
N MET A 384 -4.44 -8.25 14.76
CA MET A 384 -4.97 -8.35 16.13
C MET A 384 -5.81 -7.12 16.55
N GLY A 385 -5.91 -6.08 15.72
CA GLY A 385 -6.59 -4.82 16.03
C GLY A 385 -5.77 -3.84 16.85
N ARG A 386 -4.46 -4.01 16.91
CA ARG A 386 -3.51 -3.15 17.66
C ARG A 386 -2.64 -2.37 16.67
N SER A 387 -3.08 -1.19 16.23
CA SER A 387 -2.40 -0.41 15.18
C SER A 387 -1.63 0.81 15.71
N GLY A 388 -2.05 1.39 16.83
CA GLY A 388 -1.48 2.64 17.36
C GLY A 388 -0.02 2.48 17.82
N VAL A 389 0.27 1.47 18.62
CA VAL A 389 1.64 1.27 19.14
C VAL A 389 2.64 0.94 18.02
N PRO A 390 2.37 -0.01 17.10
CA PRO A 390 3.28 -0.27 15.99
C PRO A 390 3.47 0.94 15.07
N MET A 391 2.47 1.80 14.89
CA MET A 391 2.63 3.08 14.17
C MET A 391 3.68 3.96 14.84
N ILE A 392 3.56 4.21 16.16
CA ILE A 392 4.49 5.07 16.90
C ILE A 392 5.92 4.49 16.82
N LEU A 393 6.07 3.18 17.01
CA LEU A 393 7.37 2.52 16.96
C LEU A 393 8.00 2.57 15.56
N SER A 394 7.20 2.44 14.50
CA SER A 394 7.69 2.59 13.12
C SER A 394 8.11 4.03 12.83
N ILE A 395 7.35 5.03 13.32
CA ILE A 395 7.71 6.44 13.14
C ILE A 395 9.02 6.75 13.87
N ILE A 396 9.14 6.38 15.14
CA ILE A 396 10.36 6.62 15.92
C ILE A 396 11.54 5.85 15.30
N GLY A 397 11.35 4.56 15.02
CA GLY A 397 12.39 3.69 14.52
C GLY A 397 12.86 4.03 13.11
N THR A 398 11.94 4.20 12.17
CA THR A 398 12.30 4.45 10.78
C THR A 398 12.58 5.93 10.55
N VAL A 399 11.62 6.80 10.89
CA VAL A 399 11.73 8.23 10.58
C VAL A 399 12.69 8.92 11.53
N GLY A 400 12.60 8.64 12.82
CA GLY A 400 13.49 9.21 13.84
C GLY A 400 14.95 8.86 13.57
N THR A 401 15.28 7.60 13.30
CA THR A 401 16.65 7.18 12.96
C THR A 401 17.14 7.86 11.70
N ARG A 402 16.32 7.99 10.65
CA ARG A 402 16.73 8.67 9.40
C ARG A 402 16.94 10.16 9.59
N ILE A 403 16.12 10.83 10.40
CA ILE A 403 16.32 12.26 10.75
C ILE A 403 17.65 12.44 11.46
N VAL A 404 17.91 11.64 12.50
CA VAL A 404 19.21 11.68 13.20
C VAL A 404 20.37 11.40 12.24
N TRP A 405 20.22 10.40 11.37
CA TRP A 405 21.24 10.06 10.38
C TRP A 405 21.54 11.22 9.43
N ILE A 406 20.52 11.83 8.84
CA ILE A 406 20.65 12.91 7.86
C ILE A 406 21.26 14.17 8.47
N PHE A 407 20.83 14.56 9.69
CA PHE A 407 21.23 15.83 10.28
C PHE A 407 22.47 15.73 11.16
N MET A 408 22.80 14.58 11.74
CA MET A 408 23.93 14.46 12.68
C MET A 408 25.09 13.63 12.12
N LEU A 409 24.84 12.53 11.41
CA LEU A 409 25.88 11.62 10.96
C LEU A 409 26.31 11.88 9.52
N PHE A 410 25.37 12.10 8.62
CA PHE A 410 25.64 12.31 7.20
C PHE A 410 26.51 13.55 6.91
N PRO A 411 26.42 14.70 7.62
CA PRO A 411 27.30 15.83 7.40
C PRO A 411 28.78 15.51 7.63
N GLN A 412 29.10 14.52 8.48
CA GLN A 412 30.46 14.10 8.81
C GLN A 412 31.06 13.16 7.75
N HIS A 413 30.20 12.41 7.01
CA HIS A 413 30.63 11.43 6.03
C HIS A 413 29.77 11.55 4.76
N ARG A 414 30.03 12.57 3.93
CA ARG A 414 29.25 12.87 2.72
C ARG A 414 29.55 11.88 1.59
N SER A 415 28.86 10.73 1.59
CA SER A 415 28.85 9.78 0.47
C SER A 415 27.48 9.19 0.27
N LEU A 416 27.15 8.82 -0.98
CA LEU A 416 25.87 8.15 -1.29
C LEU A 416 25.73 6.85 -0.51
N LYS A 417 26.79 6.03 -0.45
CA LYS A 417 26.79 4.78 0.31
C LYS A 417 26.42 5.03 1.78
N PHE A 418 27.06 6.00 2.42
CA PHE A 418 26.81 6.31 3.83
C PHE A 418 25.39 6.82 4.06
N LEU A 419 24.83 7.61 3.12
CA LEU A 419 23.44 8.05 3.19
C LEU A 419 22.49 6.87 3.16
N PHE A 420 22.72 5.88 2.27
CA PHE A 420 21.83 4.73 2.10
C PHE A 420 21.99 3.63 3.15
N ILE A 421 23.07 3.60 3.93
CA ILE A 421 23.19 2.77 5.15
C ILE A 421 22.10 3.14 6.18
N SER A 422 21.55 4.36 6.12
CA SER A 422 20.40 4.75 6.95
C SER A 422 19.17 3.84 6.78
N TYR A 423 19.01 3.19 5.61
CA TYR A 423 17.91 2.24 5.38
C TYR A 423 18.04 0.99 6.26
N PRO A 424 19.07 0.15 6.11
CA PRO A 424 19.22 -1.05 6.96
C PRO A 424 19.36 -0.69 8.44
N ALA A 425 20.02 0.41 8.80
CA ALA A 425 20.13 0.85 10.19
C ALA A 425 18.76 1.17 10.80
N SER A 426 17.92 1.93 10.08
CA SER A 426 16.56 2.27 10.53
C SER A 426 15.64 1.03 10.58
N TRP A 427 15.76 0.12 9.61
CA TRP A 427 14.99 -1.12 9.60
C TRP A 427 15.34 -2.01 10.77
N LEU A 428 16.64 -2.23 11.05
CA LEU A 428 17.10 -3.06 12.17
C LEU A 428 16.63 -2.50 13.51
N PHE A 429 16.79 -1.19 13.73
CA PHE A 429 16.35 -0.55 14.96
C PHE A 429 14.83 -0.67 15.15
N THR A 430 14.05 -0.47 14.07
CA THR A 430 12.59 -0.64 14.09
C THR A 430 12.20 -2.09 14.38
N ILE A 431 12.88 -3.08 13.77
CA ILE A 431 12.62 -4.50 14.03
C ILE A 431 12.75 -4.81 15.50
N VAL A 432 13.84 -4.39 16.14
CA VAL A 432 14.06 -4.66 17.58
C VAL A 432 12.89 -4.12 18.41
N MET A 433 12.47 -2.89 18.20
CA MET A 433 11.33 -2.31 18.92
C MET A 433 10.02 -3.04 18.63
N GLN A 434 9.78 -3.42 17.38
CA GLN A 434 8.55 -4.12 16.95
C GLN A 434 8.50 -5.55 17.51
N VAL A 435 9.62 -6.28 17.58
CA VAL A 435 9.71 -7.61 18.18
C VAL A 435 9.37 -7.54 19.67
N ILE A 436 9.95 -6.58 20.38
CA ILE A 436 9.67 -6.37 21.82
C ILE A 436 8.17 -6.08 22.01
N CYS A 437 7.62 -5.17 21.24
CA CYS A 437 6.18 -4.83 21.29
C CYS A 437 5.31 -6.06 21.00
N PHE A 438 5.63 -6.80 19.95
CA PHE A 438 4.91 -8.02 19.58
C PHE A 438 4.91 -9.05 20.69
N TYR A 439 6.06 -9.28 21.35
CA TYR A 439 6.17 -10.20 22.47
C TYR A 439 5.20 -9.85 23.59
N PHE A 440 5.12 -8.59 24.01
CA PHE A 440 4.20 -8.15 25.08
C PHE A 440 2.73 -8.26 24.65
N VAL A 441 2.38 -7.81 23.45
CA VAL A 441 1.02 -7.90 22.93
C VAL A 441 0.57 -9.35 22.78
N ARG A 442 1.44 -10.22 22.24
CA ARG A 442 1.20 -11.66 22.11
C ARG A 442 0.90 -12.30 23.47
N LYS A 443 1.71 -12.00 24.51
CA LYS A 443 1.50 -12.50 25.86
C LYS A 443 0.13 -12.11 26.41
N GLN A 444 -0.29 -10.84 26.23
CA GLN A 444 -1.61 -10.36 26.64
C GLN A 444 -2.75 -11.06 25.88
N VAL A 445 -2.60 -11.23 24.56
CA VAL A 445 -3.61 -11.88 23.71
C VAL A 445 -3.79 -13.35 24.11
N HIS A 446 -2.70 -14.08 24.31
CA HIS A 446 -2.76 -15.48 24.74
C HIS A 446 -3.33 -15.65 26.15
N ALA A 447 -3.06 -14.73 27.08
CA ALA A 447 -3.64 -14.74 28.43
C ALA A 447 -5.17 -14.55 28.37
N LYS A 448 -5.65 -13.52 27.66
CA LYS A 448 -7.09 -13.27 27.48
C LYS A 448 -7.80 -14.45 26.77
N GLY A 449 -7.12 -15.08 25.82
CA GLY A 449 -7.63 -16.26 25.15
C GLY A 449 -7.84 -17.45 26.08
N ARG A 450 -6.91 -17.69 27.02
CA ARG A 450 -7.04 -18.74 28.05
C ARG A 450 -8.17 -18.46 29.02
N GLU A 451 -8.30 -17.21 29.49
CA GLU A 451 -9.40 -16.82 30.36
C GLU A 451 -10.77 -17.03 29.71
N ARG A 452 -10.89 -16.68 28.42
CA ARG A 452 -12.13 -16.91 27.66
C ARG A 452 -12.48 -18.39 27.56
N MET A 453 -11.52 -19.25 27.25
CA MET A 453 -11.74 -20.70 27.16
C MET A 453 -12.15 -21.29 28.51
N MET A 454 -11.54 -20.83 29.63
CA MET A 454 -11.91 -21.27 30.97
C MET A 454 -13.35 -20.86 31.33
N ARG A 455 -13.79 -19.63 31.00
CA ARG A 455 -15.17 -19.17 31.23
C ARG A 455 -16.17 -19.97 30.39
N GLU A 456 -15.85 -20.25 29.13
CA GLU A 456 -16.70 -21.08 28.25
C GLU A 456 -16.79 -22.57 28.72
N ALA A 457 -15.74 -23.07 29.35
CA ALA A 457 -15.72 -24.42 29.94
C ALA A 457 -16.51 -24.48 31.26
N GLN A 458 -16.53 -23.41 32.05
CA GLN A 458 -17.31 -23.32 33.30
C GLN A 458 -18.79 -23.07 33.08
N ALA A 459 -19.15 -22.54 31.88
CA ALA A 459 -20.56 -22.27 31.52
C ALA A 459 -21.27 -23.46 30.85
N LYS A 460 -20.54 -24.53 30.54
CA LYS A 460 -21.07 -25.84 30.10
C LYS A 460 -21.19 -26.82 31.25
#